data_80eb67ddfa8483617807210bf799f13c
#
_entry.id   80eb67ddfa8483617807210bf799f13c
#
_cell.length_a   1.000
_cell.length_b   1.000
_cell.length_c   1.000
_cell.angle_alpha   90.00
_cell.angle_beta   90.00
_cell.angle_gamma   90.00
#
_symmetry.space_group_name_H-M   'P 1'
#
loop_
_entity.id
_entity.type
_entity.pdbx_description
1 polymer ?
#
loop_
_entity_poly.entity_id
_entity_poly.type
_entity_poly.pdbx_seq_one_letter_code
_entity_poly.pdbx_strand_id
1 'polypeptide(L)'
;IVESLHHAGIHSGANVSIRWVNSEDVEETGVEKALAGIDGIIVPGGFGTRGVEGKIMAVQYARENKIPFLGICLGMHCTVIEFARNVLGLKDANTSEINENTPDPVIDIMPDQKNIDNLGGTMRLGAYPCKLAENTWSRELYGDAEISERHRHRYEFNNSYREAMTKAGLVFAGTSPDDRLVEIVELPKDVHPYFVSVQFHPELQAVEGDEAMKKLFVYFISQARTLSC
;
A
#
# COMPACT_ATOMS: atom_id res chain seq x y z
N ILE A 1 8.77 -1.55 -10.64
CA ILE A 1 8.21 -2.74 -9.95
C ILE A 1 8.73 -4.03 -10.60
N VAL A 2 8.59 -4.22 -11.92
CA VAL A 2 9.06 -5.45 -12.59
C VAL A 2 10.54 -5.71 -12.33
N GLU A 3 11.39 -4.70 -12.52
CA GLU A 3 12.82 -4.79 -12.24
C GLU A 3 13.09 -5.11 -10.76
N SER A 4 12.36 -4.44 -9.84
CA SER A 4 12.49 -4.70 -8.40
C SER A 4 12.12 -6.13 -8.02
N LEU A 5 11.09 -6.70 -8.65
CA LEU A 5 10.69 -8.10 -8.44
C LEU A 5 11.72 -9.08 -9.00
N HIS A 6 12.28 -8.83 -10.18
CA HIS A 6 13.34 -9.68 -10.74
C HIS A 6 14.60 -9.64 -9.87
N HIS A 7 15.03 -8.45 -9.42
CA HIS A 7 16.17 -8.32 -8.50
C HIS A 7 15.88 -9.04 -7.17
N ALA A 8 14.68 -8.89 -6.62
CA ALA A 8 14.29 -9.60 -5.40
C ALA A 8 14.28 -11.13 -5.58
N GLY A 9 13.83 -11.61 -6.75
CA GLY A 9 13.88 -13.01 -7.12
C GLY A 9 15.31 -13.56 -7.13
N ILE A 10 16.26 -12.84 -7.75
CA ILE A 10 17.66 -13.21 -7.77
C ILE A 10 18.23 -13.30 -6.34
N HIS A 11 17.97 -12.29 -5.51
CA HIS A 11 18.41 -12.28 -4.10
C HIS A 11 17.82 -13.42 -3.27
N SER A 12 16.57 -13.79 -3.54
CA SER A 12 15.86 -14.85 -2.82
C SER A 12 16.09 -16.24 -3.38
N GLY A 13 16.84 -16.38 -4.48
CA GLY A 13 17.00 -17.64 -5.20
C GLY A 13 15.67 -18.20 -5.71
N ALA A 14 14.73 -17.32 -6.09
CA ALA A 14 13.39 -17.64 -6.56
C ALA A 14 13.22 -17.25 -8.03
N ASN A 15 12.54 -18.11 -8.80
CA ASN A 15 12.09 -17.75 -10.15
C ASN A 15 10.75 -17.01 -10.04
N VAL A 16 10.75 -15.73 -10.35
CA VAL A 16 9.55 -14.88 -10.25
C VAL A 16 8.81 -14.86 -11.58
N SER A 17 7.57 -15.36 -11.57
CA SER A 17 6.63 -15.26 -12.70
C SER A 17 5.63 -14.15 -12.41
N ILE A 18 5.61 -13.12 -13.23
CA ILE A 18 4.70 -11.99 -13.07
C ILE A 18 3.47 -12.17 -13.96
N ARG A 19 2.30 -12.25 -13.32
CA ARG A 19 1.01 -12.24 -14.01
C ARG A 19 0.37 -10.87 -13.91
N TRP A 20 0.18 -10.23 -15.06
CA TRP A 20 -0.55 -8.99 -15.16
C TRP A 20 -2.05 -9.27 -15.12
N VAL A 21 -2.75 -8.62 -14.20
CA VAL A 21 -4.19 -8.72 -14.05
C VAL A 21 -4.79 -7.32 -14.21
N ASN A 22 -5.70 -7.16 -15.17
CA ASN A 22 -6.45 -5.92 -15.28
C ASN A 22 -7.48 -5.86 -14.15
N SER A 23 -7.49 -4.78 -13.40
CA SER A 23 -8.39 -4.63 -12.26
C SER A 23 -9.88 -4.57 -12.65
N GLU A 24 -10.20 -4.13 -13.88
CA GLU A 24 -11.58 -4.20 -14.40
C GLU A 24 -12.02 -5.65 -14.62
N ASP A 25 -11.11 -6.52 -15.05
CA ASP A 25 -11.42 -7.95 -15.21
C ASP A 25 -11.71 -8.61 -13.85
N VAL A 26 -11.11 -8.12 -12.75
CA VAL A 26 -11.42 -8.58 -11.38
C VAL A 26 -12.87 -8.24 -11.02
N GLU A 27 -13.34 -7.04 -11.37
CA GLU A 27 -14.73 -6.62 -11.15
C GLU A 27 -15.73 -7.45 -11.95
N GLU A 28 -15.40 -7.76 -13.21
CA GLU A 28 -16.29 -8.48 -14.13
C GLU A 28 -16.33 -9.99 -13.88
N THR A 29 -15.18 -10.62 -13.61
CA THR A 29 -15.05 -12.08 -13.55
C THR A 29 -15.03 -12.65 -12.14
N GLY A 30 -14.89 -11.80 -11.13
CA GLY A 30 -14.73 -12.16 -9.72
C GLY A 30 -13.27 -12.40 -9.33
N VAL A 31 -12.95 -12.00 -8.11
CA VAL A 31 -11.58 -11.98 -7.58
C VAL A 31 -10.94 -13.38 -7.48
N GLU A 32 -11.73 -14.39 -7.07
CA GLU A 32 -11.22 -15.76 -6.93
C GLU A 32 -10.75 -16.34 -8.27
N LYS A 33 -11.48 -16.05 -9.35
CA LYS A 33 -11.11 -16.51 -10.69
C LYS A 33 -9.92 -15.74 -11.25
N ALA A 34 -9.94 -14.40 -11.09
CA ALA A 34 -8.90 -13.52 -11.62
C ALA A 34 -7.55 -13.78 -10.92
N LEU A 35 -7.57 -14.09 -9.62
CA LEU A 35 -6.38 -14.25 -8.79
C LEU A 35 -6.09 -15.71 -8.39
N ALA A 36 -6.72 -16.70 -9.04
CA ALA A 36 -6.45 -18.10 -8.75
C ALA A 36 -4.98 -18.49 -8.96
N GLY A 37 -4.40 -19.22 -8.00
CA GLY A 37 -3.06 -19.80 -8.09
C GLY A 37 -1.93 -18.76 -8.10
N ILE A 38 -2.10 -17.64 -7.43
CA ILE A 38 -1.04 -16.66 -7.19
C ILE A 38 -0.47 -16.84 -5.78
N ASP A 39 0.81 -16.53 -5.62
CA ASP A 39 1.54 -16.65 -4.35
C ASP A 39 1.71 -15.30 -3.64
N GLY A 40 1.46 -14.20 -4.34
CA GLY A 40 1.53 -12.84 -3.79
C GLY A 40 0.85 -11.82 -4.69
N ILE A 41 0.41 -10.71 -4.12
CA ILE A 41 -0.30 -9.64 -4.83
C ILE A 41 0.43 -8.32 -4.63
N ILE A 42 0.67 -7.58 -5.71
CA ILE A 42 1.08 -6.19 -5.66
C ILE A 42 0.00 -5.32 -6.31
N VAL A 43 -0.48 -4.33 -5.56
CA VAL A 43 -1.30 -3.24 -6.12
C VAL A 43 -0.41 -2.02 -6.31
N PRO A 44 -0.08 -1.67 -7.56
CA PRO A 44 0.86 -0.61 -7.87
C PRO A 44 0.28 0.79 -7.68
N GLY A 45 1.14 1.80 -7.74
CA GLY A 45 0.75 3.19 -7.87
C GLY A 45 -0.03 3.47 -9.17
N GLY A 46 -0.82 4.52 -9.14
CA GLY A 46 -1.63 4.95 -10.29
C GLY A 46 -2.40 6.22 -9.95
N PHE A 47 -3.14 6.70 -10.93
CA PHE A 47 -4.01 7.87 -10.84
C PHE A 47 -5.36 7.58 -11.48
N GLY A 48 -6.39 8.31 -11.05
CA GLY A 48 -7.72 8.23 -11.60
C GLY A 48 -8.59 7.12 -11.00
N THR A 49 -9.79 7.01 -11.54
CA THR A 49 -10.88 6.20 -10.97
C THR A 49 -10.96 4.78 -11.52
N ARG A 50 -10.29 4.53 -12.65
CA ARG A 50 -10.43 3.29 -13.41
C ARG A 50 -9.91 2.06 -12.64
N GLY A 51 -10.76 1.05 -12.51
CA GLY A 51 -10.43 -0.24 -11.92
C GLY A 51 -10.04 -0.17 -10.43
N VAL A 52 -10.49 0.85 -9.70
CA VAL A 52 -10.17 1.01 -8.27
C VAL A 52 -10.92 -0.03 -7.43
N GLU A 53 -12.18 -0.32 -7.77
CA GLU A 53 -12.96 -1.33 -7.05
C GLU A 53 -12.32 -2.72 -7.18
N GLY A 54 -11.86 -3.10 -8.37
CA GLY A 54 -11.15 -4.37 -8.56
C GLY A 54 -9.83 -4.44 -7.78
N LYS A 55 -9.13 -3.31 -7.59
CA LYS A 55 -7.95 -3.24 -6.71
C LYS A 55 -8.35 -3.44 -5.25
N ILE A 56 -9.44 -2.81 -4.79
CA ILE A 56 -9.98 -2.98 -3.43
C ILE A 56 -10.39 -4.44 -3.19
N MET A 57 -11.04 -5.09 -4.17
CA MET A 57 -11.35 -6.51 -4.11
C MET A 57 -10.10 -7.39 -4.01
N ALA A 58 -9.04 -7.06 -4.73
CA ALA A 58 -7.76 -7.78 -4.65
C ALA A 58 -7.08 -7.61 -3.28
N VAL A 59 -7.18 -6.41 -2.66
CA VAL A 59 -6.71 -6.16 -1.28
C VAL A 59 -7.48 -7.02 -0.29
N GLN A 60 -8.81 -7.04 -0.38
CA GLN A 60 -9.66 -7.88 0.48
C GLN A 60 -9.29 -9.35 0.35
N TYR A 61 -9.15 -9.83 -0.87
CA TYR A 61 -8.77 -11.22 -1.15
C TYR A 61 -7.41 -11.57 -0.52
N ALA A 62 -6.41 -10.68 -0.65
CA ALA A 62 -5.10 -10.87 -0.02
C ALA A 62 -5.21 -10.94 1.51
N ARG A 63 -5.95 -10.01 2.12
CA ARG A 63 -6.12 -9.93 3.58
C ARG A 63 -6.81 -11.17 4.14
N GLU A 64 -7.93 -11.57 3.54
CA GLU A 64 -8.75 -12.68 4.04
C GLU A 64 -8.11 -14.05 3.80
N ASN A 65 -7.41 -14.23 2.68
CA ASN A 65 -6.75 -15.48 2.33
C ASN A 65 -5.28 -15.53 2.78
N LYS A 66 -4.79 -14.52 3.50
CA LYS A 66 -3.41 -14.43 4.00
C LYS A 66 -2.34 -14.55 2.89
N ILE A 67 -2.65 -14.01 1.71
CA ILE A 67 -1.72 -13.96 0.59
C ILE A 67 -0.81 -12.75 0.78
N PRO A 68 0.52 -12.91 0.75
CA PRO A 68 1.48 -11.81 0.82
C PRO A 68 1.09 -10.64 -0.09
N PHE A 69 1.04 -9.45 0.49
CA PHE A 69 0.51 -8.27 -0.16
C PHE A 69 1.45 -7.07 -0.01
N LEU A 70 1.66 -6.35 -1.11
CA LEU A 70 2.35 -5.07 -1.13
C LEU A 70 1.52 -4.04 -1.89
N GLY A 71 1.05 -3.01 -1.18
CA GLY A 71 0.37 -1.84 -1.77
C GLY A 71 1.34 -0.67 -1.95
N ILE A 72 1.35 -0.03 -3.12
CA ILE A 72 2.23 1.10 -3.41
C ILE A 72 1.38 2.30 -3.82
N CYS A 73 1.53 3.44 -3.15
CA CYS A 73 0.85 4.71 -3.44
C CYS A 73 -0.68 4.53 -3.52
N LEU A 74 -1.28 4.48 -4.70
CA LEU A 74 -2.71 4.15 -4.87
C LEU A 74 -3.05 2.79 -4.23
N GLY A 75 -2.12 1.83 -4.21
CA GLY A 75 -2.30 0.55 -3.51
C GLY A 75 -2.52 0.73 -2.01
N MET A 76 -1.84 1.67 -1.36
CA MET A 76 -2.12 2.02 0.04
C MET A 76 -3.50 2.66 0.20
N HIS A 77 -3.91 3.54 -0.72
CA HIS A 77 -5.28 4.09 -0.69
C HIS A 77 -6.34 2.99 -0.77
N CYS A 78 -6.16 2.03 -1.69
CA CYS A 78 -7.05 0.87 -1.80
C CYS A 78 -7.07 0.04 -0.51
N THR A 79 -5.92 -0.13 0.15
CA THR A 79 -5.82 -0.83 1.45
C THR A 79 -6.63 -0.12 2.54
N VAL A 80 -6.49 1.18 2.65
CA VAL A 80 -7.21 1.98 3.65
C VAL A 80 -8.73 1.94 3.39
N ILE A 81 -9.14 2.08 2.13
CA ILE A 81 -10.56 2.02 1.74
C ILE A 81 -11.14 0.63 2.02
N GLU A 82 -10.43 -0.44 1.65
CA GLU A 82 -10.84 -1.82 1.94
C GLU A 82 -11.04 -2.04 3.44
N PHE A 83 -10.06 -1.65 4.24
CA PHE A 83 -10.11 -1.81 5.68
C PHE A 83 -11.26 -1.03 6.32
N ALA A 84 -11.49 0.20 5.86
CA ALA A 84 -12.62 1.01 6.28
C ALA A 84 -13.97 0.35 5.97
N ARG A 85 -14.14 -0.15 4.75
CA ARG A 85 -15.38 -0.77 4.28
C ARG A 85 -15.67 -2.10 4.96
N ASN A 86 -14.69 -2.99 4.99
CA ASN A 86 -14.89 -4.40 5.35
C ASN A 86 -14.55 -4.73 6.81
N VAL A 87 -13.72 -3.91 7.47
CA VAL A 87 -13.38 -4.12 8.89
C VAL A 87 -14.11 -3.13 9.80
N LEU A 88 -14.17 -1.83 9.43
CA LEU A 88 -14.92 -0.84 10.22
C LEU A 88 -16.42 -0.77 9.86
N GLY A 89 -16.84 -1.34 8.73
CA GLY A 89 -18.23 -1.29 8.27
C GLY A 89 -18.67 0.04 7.64
N LEU A 90 -17.73 0.91 7.30
CA LEU A 90 -17.96 2.20 6.61
C LEU A 90 -18.16 1.95 5.11
N LYS A 91 -19.32 1.45 4.71
CA LYS A 91 -19.58 0.92 3.35
C LYS A 91 -19.29 1.90 2.22
N ASP A 92 -19.46 3.19 2.47
CA ASP A 92 -19.28 4.27 1.49
C ASP A 92 -17.90 4.94 1.59
N ALA A 93 -16.99 4.39 2.41
CA ALA A 93 -15.63 4.92 2.54
C ALA A 93 -14.91 4.95 1.19
N ASN A 94 -14.28 6.09 0.90
CA ASN A 94 -13.62 6.31 -0.38
C ASN A 94 -12.50 7.35 -0.23
N THR A 95 -11.82 7.61 -1.34
CA THR A 95 -10.99 8.81 -1.49
C THR A 95 -11.81 9.93 -2.10
N SER A 96 -11.63 11.15 -1.60
CA SER A 96 -12.24 12.36 -2.19
C SER A 96 -11.74 12.66 -3.62
N GLU A 97 -10.66 12.02 -4.06
CA GLU A 97 -10.21 12.05 -5.47
C GLU A 97 -11.25 11.42 -6.42
N ILE A 98 -11.88 10.32 -5.97
CA ILE A 98 -12.81 9.53 -6.78
C ILE A 98 -14.25 9.95 -6.54
N ASN A 99 -14.60 10.18 -5.28
CA ASN A 99 -15.92 10.61 -4.85
C ASN A 99 -15.81 11.79 -3.87
N GLU A 100 -15.91 13.00 -4.40
CA GLU A 100 -15.83 14.23 -3.62
C GLU A 100 -16.93 14.35 -2.53
N ASN A 101 -18.03 13.61 -2.70
CA ASN A 101 -19.19 13.64 -1.80
C ASN A 101 -19.26 12.37 -0.91
N THR A 102 -18.19 11.59 -0.82
CA THR A 102 -18.21 10.44 0.10
C THR A 102 -18.45 10.88 1.54
N PRO A 103 -19.34 10.20 2.28
CA PRO A 103 -19.56 10.52 3.70
C PRO A 103 -18.34 10.16 4.57
N ASP A 104 -17.50 9.22 4.08
CA ASP A 104 -16.33 8.74 4.78
C ASP A 104 -15.07 8.90 3.92
N PRO A 105 -14.51 10.13 3.79
CA PRO A 105 -13.30 10.39 3.02
C PRO A 105 -12.06 9.93 3.81
N VAL A 106 -11.79 8.60 3.80
CA VAL A 106 -10.65 8.01 4.51
C VAL A 106 -9.31 8.36 3.87
N ILE A 107 -9.32 8.76 2.62
CA ILE A 107 -8.24 9.41 1.88
C ILE A 107 -8.75 10.75 1.38
N ASP A 108 -8.05 11.84 1.71
CA ASP A 108 -8.48 13.20 1.39
C ASP A 108 -7.29 14.12 1.08
N ILE A 109 -7.57 15.28 0.52
CA ILE A 109 -6.60 16.36 0.43
C ILE A 109 -6.41 17.00 1.82
N MET A 110 -5.17 17.30 2.17
CA MET A 110 -4.86 17.99 3.42
C MET A 110 -5.61 19.33 3.53
N PRO A 111 -6.08 19.71 4.73
CA PRO A 111 -6.85 20.95 4.91
C PRO A 111 -6.15 22.21 4.43
N ASP A 112 -4.82 22.27 4.57
CA ASP A 112 -3.96 23.36 4.09
C ASP A 112 -3.80 23.41 2.57
N GLN A 113 -4.21 22.36 1.87
CA GLN A 113 -4.18 22.26 0.40
C GLN A 113 -5.55 22.50 -0.26
N LYS A 114 -6.64 22.53 0.52
CA LYS A 114 -8.01 22.68 -0.02
C LYS A 114 -8.33 24.03 -0.66
N ASN A 115 -7.54 25.06 -0.39
CA ASN A 115 -7.79 26.45 -0.85
C ASN A 115 -6.75 26.96 -1.86
N ILE A 116 -6.03 26.07 -2.54
CA ILE A 116 -5.01 26.44 -3.52
C ILE A 116 -5.60 26.36 -4.93
N ASP A 117 -5.73 27.50 -5.62
CA ASP A 117 -6.26 27.60 -6.99
C ASP A 117 -5.42 26.85 -8.04
N ASN A 118 -4.16 26.53 -7.72
CA ASN A 118 -3.24 25.84 -8.60
C ASN A 118 -2.89 24.45 -8.05
N LEU A 119 -3.67 23.44 -8.42
CA LEU A 119 -3.53 22.04 -7.99
C LEU A 119 -2.14 21.43 -8.26
N GLY A 120 -1.38 21.94 -9.23
CA GLY A 120 -0.01 21.47 -9.51
C GLY A 120 0.95 21.69 -8.35
N GLY A 121 0.73 22.72 -7.52
CA GLY A 121 1.57 23.05 -6.37
C GLY A 121 1.30 22.23 -5.10
N THR A 122 0.27 21.39 -5.08
CA THR A 122 -0.10 20.58 -3.92
C THR A 122 0.43 19.16 -3.93
N MET A 123 1.09 18.75 -5.01
CA MET A 123 1.65 17.41 -5.15
C MET A 123 2.94 17.27 -4.31
N ARG A 124 3.01 16.24 -3.47
CA ARG A 124 4.26 15.84 -2.84
C ARG A 124 5.15 15.15 -3.89
N LEU A 125 6.25 15.79 -4.20
CA LEU A 125 7.24 15.32 -5.19
C LEU A 125 8.62 15.27 -4.56
N GLY A 126 9.35 14.17 -4.74
CA GLY A 126 10.70 14.00 -4.25
C GLY A 126 10.79 13.18 -2.97
N ALA A 127 11.97 13.21 -2.34
CA ALA A 127 12.24 12.42 -1.14
C ALA A 127 11.77 13.15 0.13
N TYR A 128 11.10 12.41 1.01
CA TYR A 128 10.62 12.90 2.29
C TYR A 128 10.97 11.91 3.40
N PRO A 129 11.27 12.40 4.61
CA PRO A 129 11.58 11.56 5.74
C PRO A 129 10.33 10.85 6.27
N CYS A 130 10.51 9.60 6.70
CA CYS A 130 9.48 8.78 7.34
C CYS A 130 10.06 8.10 8.58
N LYS A 131 9.44 8.31 9.75
CA LYS A 131 9.74 7.61 10.99
C LYS A 131 9.04 6.26 11.02
N LEU A 132 9.76 5.21 11.38
CA LEU A 132 9.26 3.84 11.45
C LEU A 132 8.96 3.44 12.91
N ALA A 133 7.75 2.94 13.12
CA ALA A 133 7.32 2.42 14.42
C ALA A 133 8.05 1.11 14.78
N GLU A 134 8.36 0.93 16.04
CA GLU A 134 8.98 -0.31 16.53
C GLU A 134 8.05 -1.51 16.38
N ASN A 135 8.63 -2.70 16.26
CA ASN A 135 7.92 -3.98 16.15
C ASN A 135 7.03 -4.12 14.87
N THR A 136 7.34 -3.38 13.82
CA THR A 136 6.66 -3.44 12.52
C THR A 136 7.51 -4.17 11.48
N TRP A 137 6.90 -4.65 10.40
CA TRP A 137 7.62 -5.20 9.26
C TRP A 137 8.60 -4.19 8.67
N SER A 138 8.12 -2.97 8.42
CA SER A 138 8.95 -1.91 7.84
C SER A 138 10.16 -1.61 8.71
N ARG A 139 9.99 -1.51 10.03
CA ARG A 139 11.12 -1.26 10.95
C ARG A 139 12.19 -2.35 10.90
N GLU A 140 11.77 -3.61 10.83
CA GLU A 140 12.73 -4.74 10.72
C GLU A 140 13.42 -4.77 9.36
N LEU A 141 12.67 -4.55 8.28
CA LEU A 141 13.17 -4.66 6.92
C LEU A 141 14.14 -3.54 6.57
N TYR A 142 13.81 -2.31 6.92
CA TYR A 142 14.71 -1.17 6.72
C TYR A 142 15.91 -1.20 7.67
N GLY A 143 15.70 -1.62 8.92
CA GLY A 143 16.73 -1.65 9.95
C GLY A 143 16.99 -0.31 10.64
N ASP A 144 16.38 0.76 10.16
CA ASP A 144 16.55 2.14 10.64
C ASP A 144 15.27 2.69 11.27
N ALA A 145 15.39 3.68 12.17
CA ALA A 145 14.25 4.35 12.79
C ALA A 145 13.61 5.40 11.88
N GLU A 146 14.38 5.93 10.95
CA GLU A 146 13.95 6.94 9.99
C GLU A 146 14.53 6.61 8.63
N ILE A 147 13.69 6.72 7.60
CA ILE A 147 14.04 6.50 6.20
C ILE A 147 13.66 7.72 5.37
N SER A 148 14.15 7.80 4.15
CA SER A 148 13.79 8.86 3.22
C SER A 148 13.36 8.25 1.90
N GLU A 149 12.10 8.49 1.52
CA GLU A 149 11.46 7.82 0.40
C GLU A 149 10.88 8.80 -0.61
N ARG A 150 10.79 8.39 -1.87
CA ARG A 150 10.29 9.24 -2.97
C ARG A 150 8.78 9.17 -3.09
N HIS A 151 8.15 10.34 -3.11
CA HIS A 151 6.71 10.52 -3.22
C HIS A 151 6.31 11.12 -4.57
N ARG A 152 5.10 10.77 -5.02
CA ARG A 152 4.43 11.37 -6.16
C ARG A 152 2.91 11.22 -6.00
N HIS A 153 2.32 11.97 -5.07
CA HIS A 153 0.89 11.94 -4.80
C HIS A 153 0.40 13.27 -4.21
N ARG A 154 -0.91 13.44 -4.15
CA ARG A 154 -1.58 14.63 -3.59
C ARG A 154 -2.48 14.26 -2.42
N TYR A 155 -3.16 13.13 -2.51
CA TYR A 155 -4.09 12.66 -1.50
C TYR A 155 -3.36 11.89 -0.42
N GLU A 156 -3.85 12.05 0.82
CA GLU A 156 -3.22 11.52 2.03
C GLU A 156 -4.26 10.78 2.88
N PHE A 157 -3.80 9.94 3.78
CA PHE A 157 -4.63 9.31 4.79
C PHE A 157 -5.29 10.37 5.68
N ASN A 158 -6.60 10.26 5.91
CA ASN A 158 -7.34 11.16 6.79
C ASN A 158 -7.23 10.71 8.24
N ASN A 159 -6.45 11.44 9.04
CA ASN A 159 -6.18 11.12 10.45
C ASN A 159 -7.42 11.05 11.35
N SER A 160 -8.58 11.58 10.92
CA SER A 160 -9.85 11.43 11.66
C SER A 160 -10.27 9.96 11.84
N TYR A 161 -9.78 9.06 10.98
CA TYR A 161 -10.06 7.62 11.03
C TYR A 161 -8.96 6.81 11.72
N ARG A 162 -7.81 7.43 12.05
CA ARG A 162 -6.62 6.73 12.57
C ARG A 162 -6.91 5.95 13.84
N GLU A 163 -7.59 6.56 14.81
CA GLU A 163 -7.90 5.90 16.09
C GLU A 163 -8.82 4.68 15.90
N ALA A 164 -9.86 4.82 15.07
CA ALA A 164 -10.79 3.73 14.81
C ALA A 164 -10.10 2.55 14.10
N MET A 165 -9.25 2.82 13.10
CA MET A 165 -8.49 1.80 12.37
C MET A 165 -7.44 1.13 13.27
N THR A 166 -6.77 1.89 14.13
CA THR A 166 -5.82 1.33 15.12
C THR A 166 -6.53 0.35 16.07
N LYS A 167 -7.70 0.73 16.60
CA LYS A 167 -8.50 -0.15 17.47
C LYS A 167 -8.98 -1.42 16.76
N ALA A 168 -9.19 -1.33 15.45
CA ALA A 168 -9.58 -2.46 14.61
C ALA A 168 -8.38 -3.33 14.16
N GLY A 169 -7.15 -2.95 14.50
CA GLY A 169 -5.96 -3.75 14.27
C GLY A 169 -5.08 -3.32 13.09
N LEU A 170 -5.35 -2.20 12.43
CA LEU A 170 -4.44 -1.65 11.44
C LEU A 170 -3.25 -0.97 12.15
N VAL A 171 -2.04 -1.31 11.74
CA VAL A 171 -0.80 -0.75 12.28
C VAL A 171 -0.33 0.40 11.40
N PHE A 172 -0.13 1.57 11.98
CA PHE A 172 0.49 2.73 11.35
C PHE A 172 1.99 2.66 11.55
N ALA A 173 2.65 1.98 10.64
CA ALA A 173 4.06 1.59 10.74
C ALA A 173 5.04 2.70 10.35
N GLY A 174 4.61 3.67 9.57
CA GLY A 174 5.42 4.81 9.16
C GLY A 174 4.63 6.10 9.14
N THR A 175 5.25 7.17 9.63
CA THR A 175 4.66 8.52 9.64
C THR A 175 5.71 9.59 9.29
N SER A 176 5.24 10.76 8.86
CA SER A 176 6.11 11.95 8.79
C SER A 176 6.72 12.28 10.17
N PRO A 177 7.87 12.98 10.23
CA PRO A 177 8.53 13.31 11.51
C PRO A 177 7.67 14.07 12.51
N ASP A 178 6.69 14.85 12.03
CA ASP A 178 5.72 15.59 12.83
C ASP A 178 4.42 14.80 13.14
N ASP A 179 4.38 13.53 12.75
CA ASP A 179 3.24 12.59 12.90
C ASP A 179 1.94 13.03 12.20
N ARG A 180 2.02 13.99 11.27
CA ARG A 180 0.85 14.50 10.54
C ARG A 180 0.41 13.63 9.37
N LEU A 181 1.36 12.95 8.72
CA LEU A 181 1.12 12.14 7.53
C LEU A 181 1.40 10.67 7.82
N VAL A 182 0.53 9.82 7.33
CA VAL A 182 0.71 8.36 7.38
C VAL A 182 1.38 7.92 6.09
N GLU A 183 2.52 7.27 6.23
CA GLU A 183 3.35 6.83 5.11
C GLU A 183 3.32 5.32 4.88
N ILE A 184 3.07 4.54 5.95
CA ILE A 184 3.03 3.07 5.90
C ILE A 184 1.91 2.56 6.78
N VAL A 185 1.13 1.62 6.26
CA VAL A 185 0.19 0.82 7.04
C VAL A 185 0.48 -0.67 6.86
N GLU A 186 0.28 -1.44 7.94
CA GLU A 186 0.56 -2.87 7.98
C GLU A 186 -0.53 -3.61 8.75
N LEU A 187 -0.65 -4.92 8.53
CA LEU A 187 -1.28 -5.82 9.49
C LEU A 187 -0.24 -6.43 10.43
N PRO A 188 -0.61 -6.72 11.69
CA PRO A 188 0.29 -7.36 12.66
C PRO A 188 0.85 -8.68 12.13
N LYS A 189 2.09 -9.01 12.54
CA LYS A 189 2.83 -10.19 12.07
C LYS A 189 2.17 -11.52 12.46
N ASP A 190 1.47 -11.54 13.57
CA ASP A 190 0.69 -12.68 14.05
C ASP A 190 -0.67 -12.82 13.35
N VAL A 191 -1.12 -11.76 12.67
CA VAL A 191 -2.39 -11.75 11.91
C VAL A 191 -2.18 -12.11 10.45
N HIS A 192 -1.10 -11.61 9.83
CA HIS A 192 -0.86 -11.81 8.40
C HIS A 192 0.63 -12.04 8.11
N PRO A 193 1.00 -13.01 7.25
CA PRO A 193 2.41 -13.33 6.96
C PRO A 193 3.19 -12.16 6.36
N TYR A 194 2.56 -11.36 5.51
CA TYR A 194 3.11 -10.10 5.00
C TYR A 194 2.00 -9.24 4.38
N PHE A 195 1.66 -8.15 5.00
CA PHE A 195 0.66 -7.20 4.48
C PHE A 195 1.14 -5.79 4.78
N VAL A 196 1.76 -5.18 3.80
CA VAL A 196 2.40 -3.87 3.91
C VAL A 196 1.90 -2.97 2.79
N SER A 197 1.58 -1.73 3.11
CA SER A 197 1.24 -0.72 2.11
C SER A 197 1.93 0.59 2.40
N VAL A 198 2.53 1.17 1.37
CA VAL A 198 3.35 2.37 1.46
C VAL A 198 2.81 3.48 0.57
N GLN A 199 2.88 4.74 1.03
CA GLN A 199 2.43 5.91 0.28
C GLN A 199 3.44 6.34 -0.77
N PHE A 200 4.69 6.07 -0.55
CA PHE A 200 5.82 6.38 -1.43
C PHE A 200 6.06 5.29 -2.49
N HIS A 201 7.09 5.48 -3.30
CA HIS A 201 7.44 4.62 -4.43
C HIS A 201 8.80 3.93 -4.21
N PRO A 202 8.87 2.84 -3.43
CA PRO A 202 10.12 2.14 -3.12
C PRO A 202 10.77 1.52 -4.36
N GLU A 203 9.97 1.21 -5.39
CA GLU A 203 10.48 0.66 -6.64
C GLU A 203 11.44 1.59 -7.39
N LEU A 204 11.34 2.89 -7.18
CA LEU A 204 12.21 3.86 -7.85
C LEU A 204 13.65 3.82 -7.32
N GLN A 205 13.82 3.62 -6.01
CA GLN A 205 15.12 3.57 -5.36
C GLN A 205 15.71 2.15 -5.35
N ALA A 206 14.87 1.13 -5.34
CA ALA A 206 15.30 -0.27 -5.43
C ALA A 206 16.12 -0.55 -6.71
N VAL A 207 15.78 0.11 -7.81
CA VAL A 207 16.53 0.01 -9.09
C VAL A 207 17.87 0.77 -9.03
N GLU A 208 17.93 1.88 -8.28
CA GLU A 208 19.16 2.68 -8.13
C GLU A 208 20.20 2.02 -7.21
N GLY A 209 19.90 0.87 -6.59
CA GLY A 209 20.84 0.09 -5.81
C GLY A 209 20.72 0.25 -4.30
N ASP A 210 19.68 0.92 -3.80
CA ASP A 210 19.43 1.03 -2.36
C ASP A 210 19.07 -0.32 -1.75
N GLU A 211 19.97 -0.84 -0.90
CA GLU A 211 19.82 -2.16 -0.28
C GLU A 211 18.61 -2.23 0.68
N ALA A 212 18.26 -1.12 1.32
CA ALA A 212 17.13 -1.09 2.25
C ALA A 212 15.79 -1.25 1.54
N MET A 213 15.63 -0.61 0.39
CA MET A 213 14.43 -0.67 -0.44
C MET A 213 14.21 -2.03 -1.08
N LYS A 214 15.29 -2.69 -1.47
CA LYS A 214 15.22 -4.07 -1.99
C LYS A 214 14.60 -5.01 -0.97
N LYS A 215 14.77 -4.76 0.33
CA LYS A 215 14.29 -5.67 1.39
C LYS A 215 12.77 -5.82 1.40
N LEU A 216 11.98 -4.78 1.10
CA LEU A 216 10.53 -4.90 0.97
C LEU A 216 10.14 -5.94 -0.09
N PHE A 217 10.75 -5.84 -1.29
CA PHE A 217 10.49 -6.77 -2.38
C PHE A 217 11.08 -8.17 -2.12
N VAL A 218 12.29 -8.24 -1.56
CA VAL A 218 12.95 -9.52 -1.22
C VAL A 218 12.12 -10.27 -0.18
N TYR A 219 11.64 -9.59 0.84
CA TYR A 219 10.83 -10.22 1.88
C TYR A 219 9.45 -10.61 1.34
N PHE A 220 8.82 -9.77 0.52
CA PHE A 220 7.58 -10.11 -0.18
C PHE A 220 7.72 -11.41 -0.98
N ILE A 221 8.78 -11.54 -1.80
CA ILE A 221 9.06 -12.77 -2.57
C ILE A 221 9.31 -13.95 -1.64
N SER A 222 10.03 -13.75 -0.53
CA SER A 222 10.31 -14.85 0.42
C SER A 222 9.02 -15.38 1.05
N GLN A 223 8.08 -14.51 1.39
CA GLN A 223 6.77 -14.89 1.94
C GLN A 223 5.87 -15.55 0.88
N ALA A 224 5.84 -15.02 -0.34
CA ALA A 224 5.12 -15.62 -1.45
C ALA A 224 5.58 -17.06 -1.72
N ARG A 225 6.90 -17.31 -1.66
CA ARG A 225 7.46 -18.63 -1.85
C ARG A 225 7.01 -19.65 -0.79
N THR A 226 6.72 -19.25 0.43
CA THR A 226 6.29 -20.18 1.49
C THR A 226 4.88 -20.74 1.25
N LEU A 227 4.07 -20.09 0.43
CA LEU A 227 2.74 -20.58 0.05
C LEU A 227 2.79 -21.58 -1.13
N SER A 228 3.88 -21.58 -1.90
CA SER A 228 4.06 -22.47 -3.06
C SER A 228 4.62 -23.86 -2.70
N CYS A 229 4.95 -24.09 -1.42
CA CYS A 229 5.43 -25.36 -0.89
C CYS A 229 4.36 -26.07 -0.08
#